data_290644b9b393d7a41dd35cb237a042f4
#
_entry.id   290644b9b393d7a41dd35cb237a042f4
#
_cell.length_a   1.000
_cell.length_b   1.000
_cell.length_c   1.000
_cell.angle_alpha   90.00
_cell.angle_beta   90.00
_cell.angle_gamma   90.00
#
_symmetry.space_group_name_H-M   'P 1'
#
loop_
_entity.id
_entity.type
_entity.pdbx_description
1 polymer ?
#
loop_
_entity_poly.entity_id
_entity_poly.type
_entity_poly.pdbx_seq_one_letter_code
_entity_poly.pdbx_strand_id
1 'polypeptide(L)'
;MKRLLSLIIVFLLLLLTGCKQKTYPNPTSKFYVNDYADALMSYTEQEIVAYNRYMYEVYGEIQIVYATFMVSSFEEVANYDKTDLFRQWEIGKNDMGLLIILFFEPILIDDYESETLVGYAFEIGYNLEPYLPAGYLGRATEEIFSIEDYADITDLMVMHLNYELLNKLYVDLYDETPIDYDMDLFYEEMMDAPYIPDDEPNDWLILSTLFDGSNTSIIFIILFALLGGGFGFLKIKGGGGSSGGAGIFKRRR
;
A
#
# COMPACT_ATOMS: atom_id res chain seq x y z
N MET A 1 57.12 -8.63 -2.47
CA MET A 1 56.32 -7.58 -1.80
C MET A 1 55.51 -6.71 -2.77
N LYS A 2 56.11 -6.11 -3.83
CA LYS A 2 55.36 -5.22 -4.75
C LYS A 2 54.20 -5.92 -5.46
N ARG A 3 54.31 -7.19 -5.89
CA ARG A 3 53.23 -7.96 -6.55
C ARG A 3 52.07 -8.31 -5.61
N LEU A 4 52.37 -8.58 -4.32
CA LEU A 4 51.36 -8.86 -3.32
C LEU A 4 50.54 -7.60 -2.98
N LEU A 5 51.22 -6.45 -2.91
CA LEU A 5 50.59 -5.16 -2.66
C LEU A 5 49.64 -4.78 -3.84
N SER A 6 50.04 -5.04 -5.08
CA SER A 6 49.21 -4.81 -6.27
C SER A 6 47.95 -5.68 -6.28
N LEU A 7 48.06 -6.95 -5.88
CA LEU A 7 46.92 -7.86 -5.75
C LEU A 7 45.93 -7.41 -4.66
N ILE A 8 46.43 -6.94 -3.54
CA ILE A 8 45.59 -6.41 -2.44
C ILE A 8 44.84 -5.15 -2.91
N ILE A 9 45.50 -4.24 -3.64
CA ILE A 9 44.88 -3.03 -4.16
C ILE A 9 43.78 -3.35 -5.20
N VAL A 10 44.02 -4.30 -6.10
CA VAL A 10 43.00 -4.75 -7.07
C VAL A 10 41.83 -5.41 -6.38
N PHE A 11 42.05 -6.21 -5.36
CA PHE A 11 40.99 -6.84 -4.56
C PHE A 11 40.19 -5.79 -3.77
N LEU A 12 40.86 -4.77 -3.19
CA LEU A 12 40.18 -3.64 -2.52
C LEU A 12 39.35 -2.81 -3.50
N LEU A 13 39.83 -2.58 -4.73
CA LEU A 13 39.10 -1.87 -5.77
C LEU A 13 37.87 -2.67 -6.23
N LEU A 14 37.96 -4.00 -6.30
CA LEU A 14 36.83 -4.87 -6.61
C LEU A 14 35.75 -4.85 -5.50
N LEU A 15 36.15 -4.69 -4.24
CA LEU A 15 35.21 -4.53 -3.13
C LEU A 15 34.53 -3.15 -3.12
N LEU A 16 35.12 -2.14 -3.75
CA LEU A 16 34.55 -0.81 -3.89
C LEU A 16 33.58 -0.65 -5.08
N THR A 17 33.52 -1.64 -5.99
CA THR A 17 32.44 -1.70 -6.98
C THR A 17 31.16 -2.20 -6.31
N GLY A 18 30.69 -1.45 -5.30
CA GLY A 18 29.42 -1.70 -4.65
C GLY A 18 28.31 -1.63 -5.70
N CYS A 19 27.42 -2.63 -5.70
CA CYS A 19 26.17 -2.55 -6.42
C CYS A 19 25.54 -1.17 -6.16
N LYS A 20 25.21 -0.44 -7.19
CA LYS A 20 24.39 0.76 -7.05
C LYS A 20 23.06 0.29 -6.47
N GLN A 21 22.86 0.49 -5.18
CA GLN A 21 21.58 0.23 -4.56
C GLN A 21 20.56 1.14 -5.22
N LYS A 22 19.49 0.55 -5.77
CA LYS A 22 18.40 1.33 -6.35
C LYS A 22 17.80 2.15 -5.21
N THR A 23 17.74 3.46 -5.37
CA THR A 23 17.17 4.33 -4.34
C THR A 23 15.70 4.55 -4.69
N TYR A 24 14.83 4.13 -3.82
CA TYR A 24 13.39 4.37 -3.91
C TYR A 24 13.04 5.69 -3.21
N PRO A 25 11.90 6.32 -3.55
CA PRO A 25 11.42 7.48 -2.80
C PRO A 25 11.18 7.09 -1.33
N ASN A 26 11.24 8.05 -0.42
CA ASN A 26 10.84 7.83 0.96
C ASN A 26 9.30 7.74 1.03
N PRO A 27 8.72 7.01 1.98
CA PRO A 27 7.27 6.99 2.14
C PRO A 27 6.74 8.41 2.38
N THR A 28 5.53 8.68 1.91
CA THR A 28 4.83 9.94 2.14
C THR A 28 4.47 10.09 3.63
N SER A 29 3.99 11.26 4.02
CA SER A 29 3.49 11.48 5.39
C SER A 29 2.28 10.62 5.74
N LYS A 30 1.52 10.17 4.75
CA LYS A 30 0.37 9.27 4.91
C LYS A 30 0.80 7.84 5.27
N PHE A 31 1.99 7.41 4.93
CA PHE A 31 2.63 6.11 5.13
C PHE A 31 1.87 4.90 4.55
N TYR A 32 0.59 4.73 4.90
CA TYR A 32 -0.22 3.60 4.42
C TYR A 32 -0.60 3.68 2.95
N VAL A 33 -0.59 4.90 2.37
CA VAL A 33 -0.78 5.13 0.94
C VAL A 33 0.30 6.08 0.44
N ASN A 34 1.01 5.66 -0.58
CA ASN A 34 2.11 6.39 -1.18
C ASN A 34 1.85 6.49 -2.69
N ASP A 35 0.95 7.39 -3.06
CA ASP A 35 0.48 7.56 -4.44
C ASP A 35 1.44 8.44 -5.24
N TYR A 36 2.49 7.81 -5.84
CA TYR A 36 3.45 8.51 -6.70
C TYR A 36 3.01 8.58 -8.15
N ALA A 37 1.97 7.86 -8.51
CA ALA A 37 1.39 7.90 -9.85
C ALA A 37 0.24 8.91 -9.96
N ASP A 38 -0.22 9.48 -8.82
CA ASP A 38 -1.41 10.34 -8.75
C ASP A 38 -2.65 9.65 -9.33
N ALA A 39 -2.79 8.34 -9.01
CA ALA A 39 -3.77 7.43 -9.60
C ALA A 39 -4.94 7.11 -8.67
N LEU A 40 -4.95 7.63 -7.44
CA LEU A 40 -5.99 7.42 -6.46
C LEU A 40 -6.64 8.75 -6.06
N MET A 41 -7.94 8.74 -5.88
CA MET A 41 -8.64 9.89 -5.33
C MET A 41 -8.27 10.09 -3.86
N SER A 42 -8.19 11.35 -3.42
CA SER A 42 -7.87 11.69 -2.02
C SER A 42 -8.82 11.05 -1.01
N TYR A 43 -10.07 10.81 -1.37
CA TYR A 43 -11.05 10.10 -0.54
C TYR A 43 -10.62 8.65 -0.29
N THR A 44 -10.28 7.91 -1.34
CA THR A 44 -9.79 6.52 -1.26
C THR A 44 -8.54 6.41 -0.40
N GLU A 45 -7.56 7.30 -0.60
CA GLU A 45 -6.35 7.32 0.21
C GLU A 45 -6.65 7.52 1.70
N GLN A 46 -7.58 8.42 2.05
CA GLN A 46 -7.96 8.69 3.42
C GLN A 46 -8.65 7.51 4.07
N GLU A 47 -9.56 6.85 3.36
CA GLU A 47 -10.25 5.66 3.84
C GLU A 47 -9.24 4.52 4.10
N ILE A 48 -8.32 4.25 3.18
CA ILE A 48 -7.27 3.26 3.38
C ILE A 48 -6.41 3.60 4.60
N VAL A 49 -6.00 4.87 4.74
CA VAL A 49 -5.21 5.32 5.90
C VAL A 49 -5.99 5.14 7.19
N ALA A 50 -7.28 5.48 7.21
CA ALA A 50 -8.12 5.36 8.41
C ALA A 50 -8.26 3.91 8.86
N TYR A 51 -8.61 3.00 7.95
CA TYR A 51 -8.76 1.58 8.25
C TYR A 51 -7.45 0.93 8.71
N ASN A 52 -6.34 1.18 8.01
CA ASN A 52 -5.05 0.59 8.37
C ASN A 52 -4.49 1.17 9.67
N ARG A 53 -4.71 2.45 9.94
CA ARG A 53 -4.36 3.05 11.23
C ARG A 53 -5.16 2.44 12.36
N TYR A 54 -6.48 2.26 12.18
CA TYR A 54 -7.33 1.61 13.16
C TYR A 54 -6.85 0.18 13.47
N MET A 55 -6.56 -0.62 12.43
CA MET A 55 -6.00 -1.97 12.60
C MET A 55 -4.72 -1.95 13.43
N TYR A 56 -3.82 -1.02 13.12
CA TYR A 56 -2.57 -0.89 13.85
C TYR A 56 -2.76 -0.46 15.31
N GLU A 57 -3.67 0.47 15.59
CA GLU A 57 -3.91 0.99 16.94
C GLU A 57 -4.66 0.00 17.85
N VAL A 58 -5.61 -0.74 17.30
CA VAL A 58 -6.47 -1.66 18.07
C VAL A 58 -5.83 -3.02 18.25
N TYR A 59 -5.28 -3.57 17.16
CA TYR A 59 -4.74 -4.94 17.15
C TYR A 59 -3.22 -4.98 17.22
N GLY A 60 -2.54 -3.87 16.88
CA GLY A 60 -1.09 -3.74 16.89
C GLY A 60 -0.40 -4.48 15.76
N GLU A 61 0.80 -4.01 15.40
CA GLU A 61 1.78 -4.66 14.53
C GLU A 61 1.44 -4.76 13.04
N ILE A 62 0.17 -4.90 12.60
CA ILE A 62 -0.18 -5.04 11.18
C ILE A 62 -0.08 -3.70 10.46
N GLN A 63 0.58 -3.72 9.30
CA GLN A 63 0.67 -2.58 8.39
C GLN A 63 0.44 -3.07 6.96
N ILE A 64 -0.66 -2.65 6.33
CA ILE A 64 -0.91 -2.83 4.90
C ILE A 64 -0.62 -1.49 4.23
N VAL A 65 0.39 -1.46 3.38
CA VAL A 65 0.90 -0.26 2.73
C VAL A 65 0.71 -0.36 1.23
N TYR A 66 0.09 0.63 0.64
CA TYR A 66 -0.07 0.76 -0.80
C TYR A 66 0.97 1.73 -1.36
N ALA A 67 1.48 1.41 -2.53
CA ALA A 67 2.35 2.29 -3.31
C ALA A 67 1.92 2.26 -4.77
N THR A 68 1.85 3.41 -5.43
CA THR A 68 1.64 3.49 -6.86
C THR A 68 2.88 4.06 -7.54
N PHE A 69 3.20 3.57 -8.73
CA PHE A 69 4.34 4.07 -9.50
C PHE A 69 4.00 4.12 -10.99
N MET A 70 4.40 5.23 -11.63
CA MET A 70 4.45 5.30 -13.09
C MET A 70 5.63 4.48 -13.60
N VAL A 71 5.39 3.67 -14.61
CA VAL A 71 6.41 2.87 -15.32
C VAL A 71 6.34 3.14 -16.81
N SER A 72 7.48 3.04 -17.47
CA SER A 72 7.58 3.25 -18.93
C SER A 72 7.28 1.98 -19.73
N SER A 73 7.33 0.83 -19.09
CA SER A 73 7.01 -0.46 -19.70
C SER A 73 6.77 -1.54 -18.67
N PHE A 74 6.07 -2.61 -19.09
CA PHE A 74 5.87 -3.80 -18.26
C PHE A 74 7.18 -4.50 -17.84
N GLU A 75 8.24 -4.37 -18.63
CA GLU A 75 9.56 -4.94 -18.28
C GLU A 75 10.14 -4.26 -17.03
N GLU A 76 9.82 -2.99 -16.83
CA GLU A 76 10.22 -2.25 -15.62
C GLU A 76 9.54 -2.81 -14.37
N VAL A 77 8.25 -3.20 -14.46
CA VAL A 77 7.52 -3.89 -13.39
C VAL A 77 8.23 -5.17 -12.96
N ALA A 78 8.63 -6.01 -13.93
CA ALA A 78 9.29 -7.29 -13.66
C ALA A 78 10.65 -7.14 -12.96
N ASN A 79 11.31 -5.99 -13.14
CA ASN A 79 12.62 -5.67 -12.57
C ASN A 79 12.54 -4.80 -11.32
N TYR A 80 11.34 -4.54 -10.81
CA TYR A 80 11.16 -3.74 -9.60
C TYR A 80 11.50 -4.55 -8.34
N ASP A 81 12.44 -4.06 -7.53
CA ASP A 81 12.85 -4.74 -6.29
C ASP A 81 11.94 -4.33 -5.14
N LYS A 82 10.82 -5.03 -5.03
CA LYS A 82 9.81 -4.83 -4.00
C LYS A 82 10.34 -5.13 -2.58
N THR A 83 11.27 -6.09 -2.47
CA THR A 83 11.86 -6.47 -1.19
C THR A 83 12.75 -5.36 -0.64
N ASP A 84 13.55 -4.71 -1.51
CA ASP A 84 14.36 -3.57 -1.11
C ASP A 84 13.48 -2.38 -0.70
N LEU A 85 12.38 -2.12 -1.43
CA LEU A 85 11.43 -1.07 -1.07
C LEU A 85 10.76 -1.35 0.29
N PHE A 86 10.26 -2.56 0.50
CA PHE A 86 9.65 -3.00 1.76
C PHE A 86 10.58 -2.78 2.96
N ARG A 87 11.85 -3.14 2.80
CA ARG A 87 12.87 -2.96 3.83
C ARG A 87 13.26 -1.50 4.05
N GLN A 88 13.40 -0.74 2.96
CA GLN A 88 13.73 0.69 3.03
C GLN A 88 12.66 1.47 3.80
N TRP A 89 11.37 1.11 3.60
CA TRP A 89 10.25 1.76 4.28
C TRP A 89 9.97 1.19 5.67
N GLU A 90 10.71 0.16 6.09
CA GLU A 90 10.54 -0.49 7.39
C GLU A 90 9.08 -0.93 7.64
N ILE A 91 8.42 -1.52 6.62
CA ILE A 91 7.02 -1.93 6.68
C ILE A 91 6.85 -3.15 7.58
N GLY A 92 5.90 -3.08 8.52
CA GLY A 92 5.52 -4.18 9.40
C GLY A 92 6.43 -4.36 10.62
N LYS A 93 5.95 -3.95 11.76
CA LYS A 93 6.59 -4.30 13.03
C LYS A 93 6.53 -5.81 13.22
N ASN A 94 7.62 -6.42 13.70
CA ASN A 94 7.73 -7.87 13.90
C ASN A 94 7.37 -8.69 12.65
N ASP A 95 7.72 -8.20 11.45
CA ASP A 95 7.41 -8.86 10.17
C ASP A 95 5.88 -9.03 9.91
N MET A 96 5.05 -8.18 10.49
CA MET A 96 3.59 -8.14 10.31
C MET A 96 3.18 -7.07 9.28
N GLY A 97 3.87 -6.99 8.16
CA GLY A 97 3.63 -6.01 7.11
C GLY A 97 3.27 -6.61 5.76
N LEU A 98 2.51 -5.87 4.97
CA LEU A 98 2.22 -6.14 3.57
C LEU A 98 2.43 -4.86 2.77
N LEU A 99 3.24 -4.92 1.73
CA LEU A 99 3.36 -3.89 0.71
C LEU A 99 2.65 -4.35 -0.56
N ILE A 100 1.76 -3.52 -1.05
CA ILE A 100 1.04 -3.69 -2.33
C ILE A 100 1.53 -2.58 -3.25
N ILE A 101 2.10 -2.94 -4.38
CA ILE A 101 2.57 -1.99 -5.37
C ILE A 101 1.69 -2.11 -6.61
N LEU A 102 1.19 -0.97 -7.08
CA LEU A 102 0.42 -0.84 -8.31
C LEU A 102 1.26 -0.07 -9.33
N PHE A 103 1.32 -0.56 -10.55
CA PHE A 103 2.11 0.03 -11.62
C PHE A 103 1.21 0.55 -12.73
N PHE A 104 1.44 1.79 -13.11
CA PHE A 104 0.67 2.50 -14.12
C PHE A 104 1.54 2.87 -15.32
N GLU A 105 0.98 2.79 -16.52
CA GLU A 105 1.58 3.36 -17.72
C GLU A 105 0.75 4.57 -18.17
N PRO A 106 1.40 5.66 -18.63
CA PRO A 106 0.67 6.78 -19.22
C PRO A 106 0.01 6.33 -20.53
N ILE A 107 -1.22 6.76 -20.72
CA ILE A 107 -1.97 6.55 -21.96
C ILE A 107 -2.53 7.88 -22.46
N LEU A 108 -2.78 7.96 -23.77
CA LEU A 108 -3.47 9.09 -24.38
C LEU A 108 -4.86 8.62 -24.81
N ILE A 109 -5.89 9.27 -24.26
CA ILE A 109 -7.28 9.05 -24.63
C ILE A 109 -7.83 10.36 -25.16
N ASP A 110 -8.17 10.42 -26.45
CA ASP A 110 -8.74 11.61 -27.10
C ASP A 110 -7.95 12.91 -26.84
N ASP A 111 -6.60 12.83 -26.91
CA ASP A 111 -5.65 13.92 -26.62
C ASP A 111 -5.55 14.31 -25.12
N TYR A 112 -6.16 13.59 -24.22
CA TYR A 112 -5.95 13.74 -22.78
C TYR A 112 -4.96 12.69 -22.25
N GLU A 113 -4.03 13.15 -21.41
CA GLU A 113 -3.15 12.25 -20.67
C GLU A 113 -3.95 11.58 -19.54
N SER A 114 -3.85 10.26 -19.44
CA SER A 114 -4.42 9.42 -18.39
C SER A 114 -3.44 8.32 -18.06
N GLU A 115 -3.74 7.54 -17.06
CA GLU A 115 -2.93 6.37 -16.66
C GLU A 115 -3.77 5.10 -16.70
N THR A 116 -3.14 3.98 -16.94
CA THR A 116 -3.77 2.66 -16.85
C THR A 116 -2.95 1.72 -16.00
N LEU A 117 -3.64 0.97 -15.14
CA LEU A 117 -3.02 -0.07 -14.32
C LEU A 117 -2.51 -1.20 -15.21
N VAL A 118 -1.20 -1.43 -15.18
CA VAL A 118 -0.54 -2.45 -16.02
C VAL A 118 -0.01 -3.64 -15.22
N GLY A 119 0.07 -3.52 -13.91
CA GLY A 119 0.51 -4.63 -13.08
C GLY A 119 0.47 -4.30 -11.59
N TYR A 120 0.70 -5.34 -10.81
CA TYR A 120 0.84 -5.21 -9.36
C TYR A 120 1.90 -6.17 -8.82
N ALA A 121 2.41 -5.89 -7.63
CA ALA A 121 3.32 -6.76 -6.91
C ALA A 121 3.04 -6.71 -5.41
N PHE A 122 3.40 -7.79 -4.72
CA PHE A 122 3.31 -7.88 -3.27
C PHE A 122 4.67 -8.20 -2.64
N GLU A 123 4.87 -7.67 -1.46
CA GLU A 123 5.90 -8.12 -0.53
C GLU A 123 5.28 -8.26 0.85
N ILE A 124 5.44 -9.42 1.47
CA ILE A 124 4.80 -9.74 2.74
C ILE A 124 5.84 -10.12 3.79
N GLY A 125 5.64 -9.64 5.00
CA GLY A 125 6.46 -10.01 6.14
C GLY A 125 6.23 -11.46 6.58
N TYR A 126 7.27 -12.09 7.08
CA TYR A 126 7.28 -13.52 7.40
C TYR A 126 6.18 -13.95 8.39
N ASN A 127 5.87 -13.13 9.38
CA ASN A 127 4.87 -13.45 10.39
C ASN A 127 3.43 -13.19 9.92
N LEU A 128 3.24 -12.43 8.85
CA LEU A 128 1.92 -12.18 8.25
C LEU A 128 1.58 -13.22 7.16
N GLU A 129 2.59 -13.86 6.54
CA GLU A 129 2.43 -14.82 5.45
C GLU A 129 1.48 -16.00 5.78
N PRO A 130 1.43 -16.57 7.00
CA PRO A 130 0.49 -17.64 7.34
C PRO A 130 -0.99 -17.23 7.22
N TYR A 131 -1.31 -15.96 7.39
CA TYR A 131 -2.68 -15.41 7.35
C TYR A 131 -3.03 -14.86 5.97
N LEU A 132 -2.05 -14.28 5.27
CA LEU A 132 -2.18 -13.73 3.91
C LEU A 132 -1.15 -14.39 2.97
N PRO A 133 -1.26 -15.69 2.68
CA PRO A 133 -0.29 -16.34 1.81
C PRO A 133 -0.32 -15.77 0.38
N ALA A 134 0.85 -15.71 -0.27
CA ALA A 134 1.00 -15.14 -1.61
C ALA A 134 0.00 -15.67 -2.65
N GLY A 135 -0.36 -16.95 -2.55
CA GLY A 135 -1.37 -17.55 -3.43
C GLY A 135 -2.79 -17.04 -3.18
N TYR A 136 -3.13 -16.62 -1.96
CA TYR A 136 -4.37 -15.95 -1.65
C TYR A 136 -4.37 -14.52 -2.19
N LEU A 137 -3.31 -13.77 -1.89
CA LEU A 137 -3.14 -12.39 -2.38
C LEU A 137 -3.29 -12.31 -3.91
N GLY A 138 -2.60 -13.20 -4.63
CA GLY A 138 -2.69 -13.23 -6.10
C GLY A 138 -4.10 -13.49 -6.59
N ARG A 139 -4.81 -14.49 -6.02
CA ARG A 139 -6.19 -14.79 -6.44
C ARG A 139 -7.18 -13.68 -6.09
N ALA A 140 -7.15 -13.16 -4.87
CA ALA A 140 -8.03 -12.07 -4.45
C ALA A 140 -7.86 -10.83 -5.34
N THR A 141 -6.62 -10.46 -5.65
CA THR A 141 -6.35 -9.32 -6.54
C THR A 141 -6.81 -9.60 -7.97
N GLU A 142 -6.54 -10.80 -8.53
CA GLU A 142 -6.97 -11.15 -9.88
C GLU A 142 -8.51 -11.16 -9.98
N GLU A 143 -9.20 -11.71 -8.98
CA GLU A 143 -10.64 -11.75 -8.91
C GLU A 143 -11.24 -10.34 -8.86
N ILE A 144 -10.79 -9.50 -7.91
CA ILE A 144 -11.29 -8.13 -7.74
C ILE A 144 -10.98 -7.27 -8.97
N PHE A 145 -9.75 -7.34 -9.49
CA PHE A 145 -9.33 -6.52 -10.64
C PHE A 145 -9.93 -6.99 -11.97
N SER A 146 -10.64 -8.12 -12.00
CA SER A 146 -11.41 -8.61 -13.15
C SER A 146 -12.89 -8.26 -13.10
N ILE A 147 -13.37 -7.61 -12.03
CA ILE A 147 -14.77 -7.18 -11.93
C ILE A 147 -15.06 -6.13 -13.02
N GLU A 148 -16.01 -6.44 -13.91
CA GLU A 148 -16.34 -5.57 -15.05
C GLU A 148 -16.86 -4.19 -14.60
N ASP A 149 -17.63 -4.15 -13.52
CA ASP A 149 -18.20 -2.91 -12.97
C ASP A 149 -17.13 -1.98 -12.40
N TYR A 150 -15.92 -2.50 -12.12
CA TYR A 150 -14.76 -1.70 -11.67
C TYR A 150 -13.82 -1.33 -12.82
N ALA A 151 -14.19 -1.65 -14.06
CA ALA A 151 -13.34 -1.37 -15.22
C ALA A 151 -12.98 0.13 -15.24
N ASP A 152 -11.67 0.37 -15.26
CA ASP A 152 -11.08 1.72 -15.29
C ASP A 152 -11.29 2.59 -14.01
N ILE A 153 -11.83 2.02 -12.92
CA ILE A 153 -11.96 2.70 -11.62
C ILE A 153 -11.01 2.04 -10.62
N THR A 154 -9.77 2.49 -10.61
CA THR A 154 -8.71 1.95 -9.74
C THR A 154 -9.08 2.03 -8.26
N ASP A 155 -9.74 3.11 -7.85
CA ASP A 155 -10.17 3.34 -6.48
C ASP A 155 -11.06 2.22 -5.94
N LEU A 156 -12.05 1.77 -6.74
CA LEU A 156 -12.92 0.66 -6.35
C LEU A 156 -12.13 -0.65 -6.21
N MET A 157 -11.21 -0.93 -7.13
CA MET A 157 -10.38 -2.12 -7.07
C MET A 157 -9.51 -2.14 -5.80
N VAL A 158 -8.87 -1.02 -5.51
CA VAL A 158 -7.96 -0.88 -4.37
C VAL A 158 -8.72 -0.94 -3.04
N MET A 159 -9.86 -0.26 -2.97
CA MET A 159 -10.65 -0.24 -1.74
C MET A 159 -11.28 -1.61 -1.46
N HIS A 160 -11.83 -2.29 -2.47
CA HIS A 160 -12.34 -3.63 -2.32
C HIS A 160 -11.24 -4.60 -1.87
N LEU A 161 -10.05 -4.53 -2.49
CA LEU A 161 -8.91 -5.33 -2.06
C LEU A 161 -8.53 -5.04 -0.61
N ASN A 162 -8.51 -3.78 -0.20
CA ASN A 162 -8.21 -3.40 1.19
C ASN A 162 -9.22 -4.03 2.17
N TYR A 163 -10.52 -3.95 1.88
CA TYR A 163 -11.55 -4.58 2.70
C TYR A 163 -11.42 -6.10 2.75
N GLU A 164 -11.19 -6.75 1.61
CA GLU A 164 -11.01 -8.20 1.55
C GLU A 164 -9.83 -8.68 2.42
N LEU A 165 -8.71 -7.96 2.35
CA LEU A 165 -7.54 -8.28 3.16
C LEU A 165 -7.77 -8.05 4.66
N LEU A 166 -8.40 -6.94 5.02
CA LEU A 166 -8.75 -6.64 6.39
C LEU A 166 -9.73 -7.68 6.96
N ASN A 167 -10.79 -8.02 6.21
CA ASN A 167 -11.76 -9.03 6.64
C ASN A 167 -11.12 -10.38 6.87
N LYS A 168 -10.21 -10.78 5.99
CA LYS A 168 -9.47 -12.03 6.20
C LYS A 168 -8.65 -12.01 7.48
N LEU A 169 -8.00 -10.89 7.79
CA LEU A 169 -7.24 -10.73 9.02
C LEU A 169 -8.13 -10.68 10.27
N TYR A 170 -9.29 -10.02 10.18
CA TYR A 170 -10.29 -10.04 11.27
C TYR A 170 -10.70 -11.46 11.62
N VAL A 171 -11.01 -12.28 10.62
CA VAL A 171 -11.46 -13.66 10.83
C VAL A 171 -10.30 -14.57 11.26
N ASP A 172 -9.20 -14.59 10.49
CA ASP A 172 -8.19 -15.63 10.63
C ASP A 172 -7.17 -15.35 11.74
N LEU A 173 -6.93 -14.08 12.06
CA LEU A 173 -5.94 -13.70 13.05
C LEU A 173 -6.55 -13.28 14.39
N TYR A 174 -7.71 -12.62 14.35
CA TYR A 174 -8.32 -12.05 15.55
C TYR A 174 -9.60 -12.75 16.02
N ASP A 175 -10.10 -13.76 15.26
CA ASP A 175 -11.35 -14.49 15.54
C ASP A 175 -12.56 -13.52 15.68
N GLU A 176 -12.55 -12.45 14.89
CA GLU A 176 -13.60 -11.43 14.85
C GLU A 176 -14.57 -11.67 13.70
N THR A 177 -15.72 -11.02 13.74
CA THR A 177 -16.68 -11.05 12.63
C THR A 177 -16.20 -10.17 11.47
N PRO A 178 -16.39 -10.57 10.20
CA PRO A 178 -16.08 -9.73 9.05
C PRO A 178 -16.79 -8.38 9.14
N ILE A 179 -16.12 -7.33 8.67
CA ILE A 179 -16.73 -6.03 8.48
C ILE A 179 -17.69 -6.13 7.30
N ASP A 180 -18.93 -5.70 7.50
CA ASP A 180 -19.88 -5.52 6.41
C ASP A 180 -19.54 -4.18 5.72
N TYR A 181 -19.12 -4.23 4.46
CA TYR A 181 -18.80 -3.05 3.66
C TYR A 181 -19.68 -3.01 2.42
N ASP A 182 -20.09 -1.79 2.07
CA ASP A 182 -20.94 -1.49 0.94
C ASP A 182 -20.12 -0.73 -0.12
N MET A 183 -19.76 -1.42 -1.21
CA MET A 183 -18.96 -0.83 -2.28
C MET A 183 -19.75 0.19 -3.11
N ASP A 184 -21.09 0.05 -3.19
CA ASP A 184 -21.92 1.02 -3.89
C ASP A 184 -21.97 2.32 -3.09
N LEU A 185 -22.12 2.23 -1.76
CA LEU A 185 -22.07 3.40 -0.89
C LEU A 185 -20.68 4.06 -0.94
N PHE A 186 -19.60 3.27 -0.89
CA PHE A 186 -18.24 3.81 -1.04
C PHE A 186 -18.09 4.60 -2.35
N TYR A 187 -18.61 4.06 -3.46
CA TYR A 187 -18.53 4.73 -4.75
C TYR A 187 -19.32 6.06 -4.75
N GLU A 188 -20.52 6.07 -4.20
CA GLU A 188 -21.33 7.30 -4.09
C GLU A 188 -20.60 8.35 -3.25
N GLU A 189 -20.08 7.99 -2.08
CA GLU A 189 -19.35 8.89 -1.19
C GLU A 189 -18.05 9.41 -1.83
N MET A 190 -17.30 8.56 -2.54
CA MET A 190 -16.09 8.92 -3.26
C MET A 190 -16.38 9.95 -4.36
N MET A 191 -17.46 9.76 -5.13
CA MET A 191 -17.82 10.66 -6.22
C MET A 191 -18.36 12.02 -5.73
N ASP A 192 -18.97 12.05 -4.56
CA ASP A 192 -19.49 13.27 -3.92
C ASP A 192 -18.43 13.97 -3.04
N ALA A 193 -17.30 13.31 -2.76
CA ALA A 193 -16.25 13.86 -1.92
C ALA A 193 -15.63 15.13 -2.53
N PRO A 194 -15.43 16.19 -1.75
CA PRO A 194 -14.74 17.37 -2.25
C PRO A 194 -13.29 17.04 -2.56
N TYR A 195 -12.77 17.58 -3.65
CA TYR A 195 -11.32 17.50 -3.93
C TYR A 195 -10.53 18.17 -2.80
N ILE A 196 -9.59 17.43 -2.24
CA ILE A 196 -8.72 17.90 -1.17
C ILE A 196 -7.29 17.90 -1.68
N PRO A 197 -6.64 19.08 -1.72
CA PRO A 197 -5.25 19.15 -2.09
C PRO A 197 -4.35 18.37 -1.12
N ASP A 198 -3.34 17.67 -1.62
CA ASP A 198 -2.41 16.83 -0.84
C ASP A 198 -1.59 17.55 0.22
N ASP A 199 -1.48 18.86 0.13
CA ASP A 199 -0.71 19.72 1.03
C ASP A 199 -1.52 20.28 2.21
N GLU A 200 -2.85 20.03 2.26
CA GLU A 200 -3.67 20.39 3.40
C GLU A 200 -3.57 19.33 4.53
N PRO A 201 -3.36 19.74 5.79
CA PRO A 201 -3.42 18.79 6.90
C PRO A 201 -4.84 18.22 7.02
N ASN A 202 -4.95 16.90 6.93
CA ASN A 202 -6.22 16.15 6.91
C ASN A 202 -7.08 16.25 8.19
N ASP A 203 -6.70 17.12 9.14
CA ASP A 203 -7.36 17.22 10.46
C ASP A 203 -8.82 17.69 10.39
N TRP A 204 -9.24 18.37 9.33
CA TRP A 204 -10.61 18.90 9.23
C TRP A 204 -11.60 17.92 8.59
N LEU A 205 -11.15 16.99 7.77
CA LEU A 205 -12.02 15.99 7.13
C LEU A 205 -12.54 14.97 8.12
N ILE A 206 -11.68 14.56 9.03
CA ILE A 206 -12.08 13.72 10.17
C ILE A 206 -13.25 14.37 10.91
N LEU A 207 -13.30 15.69 10.97
CA LEU A 207 -14.39 16.42 11.63
C LEU A 207 -15.64 16.55 10.77
N SER A 208 -15.54 16.65 9.44
CA SER A 208 -16.72 16.82 8.56
C SER A 208 -17.54 15.53 8.44
N THR A 209 -16.89 14.37 8.32
CA THR A 209 -17.56 13.05 8.33
C THR A 209 -18.19 12.70 9.67
N LEU A 210 -17.69 13.28 10.77
CA LEU A 210 -18.28 13.14 12.11
C LEU A 210 -19.65 13.81 12.25
N PHE A 211 -19.95 14.81 11.42
CA PHE A 211 -21.17 15.62 11.55
C PHE A 211 -22.26 15.27 10.54
N ASP A 212 -21.95 14.48 9.52
CA ASP A 212 -22.95 14.02 8.55
C ASP A 212 -23.53 12.66 9.01
N GLY A 213 -24.52 12.73 9.84
CA GLY A 213 -25.14 11.73 10.73
C GLY A 213 -25.52 10.34 10.17
N SER A 214 -24.87 9.82 9.12
CA SER A 214 -25.26 8.57 8.44
C SER A 214 -24.41 7.32 8.78
N ASN A 215 -23.26 7.44 9.40
CA ASN A 215 -22.41 6.27 9.69
C ASN A 215 -21.93 6.21 11.15
N THR A 216 -22.66 5.48 11.98
CA THR A 216 -22.33 5.26 13.40
C THR A 216 -21.02 4.48 13.61
N SER A 217 -20.58 3.66 12.65
CA SER A 217 -19.37 2.83 12.76
C SER A 217 -18.09 3.64 12.62
N ILE A 218 -18.02 4.54 11.64
CA ILE A 218 -16.87 5.44 11.42
C ILE A 218 -16.74 6.42 12.58
N ILE A 219 -17.86 6.91 13.13
CA ILE A 219 -17.89 7.79 14.32
C ILE A 219 -17.21 7.13 15.52
N PHE A 220 -17.40 5.84 15.74
CA PHE A 220 -16.74 5.12 16.85
C PHE A 220 -15.24 5.00 16.63
N ILE A 221 -14.77 4.74 15.41
CA ILE A 221 -13.35 4.62 15.06
C ILE A 221 -12.63 5.95 15.34
N ILE A 222 -13.21 7.05 14.89
CA ILE A 222 -12.61 8.39 15.03
C ILE A 222 -12.68 8.89 16.49
N LEU A 223 -13.77 8.62 17.21
CA LEU A 223 -13.89 9.01 18.63
C LEU A 223 -12.86 8.30 19.51
N PHE A 224 -12.52 7.05 19.19
CA PHE A 224 -11.47 6.29 19.89
C PHE A 224 -10.07 6.84 19.59
N ALA A 225 -9.78 7.21 18.33
CA ALA A 225 -8.52 7.84 17.95
C ALA A 225 -8.32 9.21 18.64
N LEU A 226 -9.39 9.99 18.80
CA LEU A 226 -9.34 11.31 19.45
C LEU A 226 -9.28 11.24 20.98
N LEU A 227 -9.85 10.22 21.60
CA LEU A 227 -9.91 10.10 23.06
C LEU A 227 -8.74 9.31 23.68
N GLY A 228 -8.04 8.50 22.89
CA GLY A 228 -7.00 7.57 23.37
C GLY A 228 -5.56 7.97 23.09
N GLY A 229 -5.26 8.89 22.22
CA GLY A 229 -3.91 9.05 21.72
C GLY A 229 -3.37 10.46 21.69
N GLY A 230 -2.44 10.74 22.58
CA GLY A 230 -1.48 11.82 22.35
C GLY A 230 -0.67 11.50 21.08
N PHE A 231 -0.64 12.43 20.13
CA PHE A 231 0.14 12.35 18.89
C PHE A 231 1.64 12.18 19.19
N GLY A 232 2.08 10.95 19.26
CA GLY A 232 3.50 10.62 19.20
C GLY A 232 3.75 9.87 17.92
N PHE A 233 4.35 10.52 16.94
CA PHE A 233 5.00 9.83 15.82
C PHE A 233 6.14 8.99 16.38
N LEU A 234 5.79 7.81 16.87
CA LEU A 234 6.79 6.79 17.17
C LEU A 234 7.27 6.25 15.82
N LYS A 235 8.49 6.60 15.47
CA LYS A 235 9.23 5.97 14.38
C LYS A 235 9.42 4.51 14.73
N ILE A 236 8.50 3.67 14.27
CA ILE A 236 8.51 2.24 14.55
C ILE A 236 9.41 1.61 13.51
N LYS A 237 10.49 1.02 13.99
CA LYS A 237 11.48 0.33 13.18
C LYS A 237 10.91 -1.03 12.77
N GLY A 238 10.55 -1.18 11.50
CA GLY A 238 10.12 -2.46 10.93
C GLY A 238 11.27 -3.44 10.83
N GLY A 239 11.00 -4.71 11.07
CA GLY A 239 11.94 -5.82 10.82
C GLY A 239 12.02 -6.13 9.33
N GLY A 240 13.17 -6.57 8.85
CA GLY A 240 13.31 -7.04 7.48
C GLY A 240 12.69 -8.43 7.32
N GLY A 241 11.53 -8.52 6.69
CA GLY A 241 10.91 -9.81 6.37
C GLY A 241 11.63 -10.55 5.25
N SER A 242 11.53 -11.87 5.24
CA SER A 242 11.90 -12.70 4.11
C SER A 242 10.66 -12.89 3.25
N SER A 243 10.72 -12.51 1.98
CA SER A 243 9.57 -12.51 1.11
C SER A 243 9.16 -13.90 0.62
N GLY A 244 7.95 -14.31 0.87
CA GLY A 244 7.26 -15.31 0.06
C GLY A 244 6.89 -14.70 -1.30
N GLY A 245 7.18 -15.39 -2.39
CA GLY A 245 7.04 -14.88 -3.75
C GLY A 245 5.70 -14.20 -4.02
N ALA A 246 5.74 -13.03 -4.59
CA ALA A 246 4.57 -12.33 -5.08
C ALA A 246 4.37 -12.58 -6.57
N GLY A 247 3.13 -12.62 -6.99
CA GLY A 247 2.79 -12.62 -8.41
C GLY A 247 2.93 -11.22 -9.01
N ILE A 248 3.42 -11.15 -10.25
CA ILE A 248 3.31 -9.96 -11.08
C ILE A 248 2.26 -10.29 -12.14
N PHE A 249 1.26 -9.47 -12.27
CA PHE A 249 0.18 -9.69 -13.22
C PHE A 249 0.15 -8.58 -14.26
N LYS A 250 -0.09 -8.95 -15.51
CA LYS A 250 -0.31 -7.99 -16.60
C LYS A 250 -1.78 -8.05 -17.01
N ARG A 251 -2.49 -6.94 -16.83
CA ARG A 251 -3.84 -6.79 -17.39
C ARG A 251 -3.76 -6.94 -18.91
N ARG A 252 -4.50 -7.88 -19.49
CA ARG A 252 -4.64 -8.01 -20.95
C ARG A 252 -5.58 -6.90 -21.41
N ARG A 253 -5.09 -6.14 -22.40
CA ARG A 253 -5.93 -5.19 -23.16
C ARG A 253 -6.97 -5.94 -23.98
#